data_a00b92f06818172373af0d59d114669e
#
_entry.id   a00b92f06818172373af0d59d114669e
#
_cell.length_a   1.000
_cell.length_b   1.000
_cell.length_c   1.000
_cell.angle_alpha   90.00
_cell.angle_beta   90.00
_cell.angle_gamma   90.00
#
_symmetry.space_group_name_H-M   'P 1'
#
loop_
_entity.id
_entity.type
_entity.pdbx_description
1 polymer ?
#
loop_
_entity_poly.entity_id
_entity_poly.type
_entity_poly.pdbx_seq_one_letter_code
_entity_poly.pdbx_strand_id
1 'polypeptide(L)'
;ARWGFLSSQAKQPTIGKTIDESMDAIERENPSLRDVLPKVYARGTLEPTRLGSMIDLIGNIALGDAKARSADVLGHVFEYFLGEFALAEGKKGGQFYTPRSVVELLVEMLEPYKGRVFDPCCGSGGMFVQSEKFVADHQGRVNDISIYGQESNQTTWRLAKMNLAIRGIDSSQVKWNNEGSFL
;
A
#
# COMPACT_ATOMS: atom_id res chain seq x y z
N ALA A 1 -2.42 -14.34 10.03
CA ALA A 1 -0.96 -14.45 10.25
C ALA A 1 -0.53 -13.48 11.35
N ARG A 2 0.46 -13.89 12.15
CA ARG A 2 1.05 -13.02 13.19
C ARG A 2 2.52 -12.80 12.88
N TRP A 3 2.99 -11.55 12.99
CA TRP A 3 4.40 -11.20 12.76
C TRP A 3 5.37 -12.05 13.58
N GLY A 4 5.07 -12.25 14.88
CA GLY A 4 5.91 -13.09 15.76
C GLY A 4 6.09 -14.53 15.27
N PHE A 5 5.08 -15.12 14.62
CA PHE A 5 5.22 -16.44 14.00
C PHE A 5 6.17 -16.35 12.78
N LEU A 6 5.98 -15.37 11.91
CA LEU A 6 6.83 -15.19 10.73
C LEU A 6 8.30 -14.98 11.15
N SER A 7 8.58 -14.13 12.15
CA SER A 7 9.91 -13.90 12.71
C SER A 7 10.53 -15.16 13.27
N SER A 8 9.77 -16.01 13.96
CA SER A 8 10.28 -17.28 14.51
C SER A 8 10.69 -18.26 13.41
N GLN A 9 10.15 -18.14 12.21
CA GLN A 9 10.45 -18.99 11.05
C GLN A 9 11.51 -18.37 10.11
N ALA A 10 12.02 -17.18 10.40
CA ALA A 10 12.89 -16.41 9.50
C ALA A 10 14.14 -17.18 9.04
N LYS A 11 14.69 -18.07 9.89
CA LYS A 11 15.89 -18.85 9.58
C LYS A 11 15.62 -20.23 8.94
N GLN A 12 14.36 -20.55 8.69
CA GLN A 12 14.00 -21.84 8.09
C GLN A 12 14.16 -21.80 6.56
N PRO A 13 14.62 -22.90 5.94
CA PRO A 13 14.69 -22.98 4.46
C PRO A 13 13.35 -22.79 3.77
N THR A 14 12.25 -23.01 4.48
CA THR A 14 10.86 -22.90 4.01
C THR A 14 10.28 -21.49 4.17
N ILE A 15 11.08 -20.49 4.57
CA ILE A 15 10.58 -19.12 4.88
C ILE A 15 9.79 -18.50 3.74
N GLY A 16 10.19 -18.70 2.50
CA GLY A 16 9.45 -18.18 1.33
C GLY A 16 8.02 -18.73 1.26
N LYS A 17 7.84 -20.04 1.50
CA LYS A 17 6.51 -20.66 1.59
C LYS A 17 5.69 -20.08 2.77
N THR A 18 6.34 -19.90 3.91
CA THR A 18 5.67 -19.32 5.10
C THR A 18 5.20 -17.90 4.85
N ILE A 19 5.96 -17.10 4.08
CA ILE A 19 5.55 -15.76 3.66
C ILE A 19 4.29 -15.85 2.75
N ASP A 20 4.32 -16.68 1.71
CA ASP A 20 3.20 -16.83 0.78
C ASP A 20 1.93 -17.31 1.51
N GLU A 21 2.03 -18.29 2.42
CA GLU A 21 0.93 -18.75 3.27
C GLU A 21 0.40 -17.64 4.21
N SER A 22 1.29 -16.76 4.68
CA SER A 22 0.90 -15.61 5.49
C SER A 22 0.13 -14.58 4.67
N MET A 23 0.53 -14.35 3.40
CA MET A 23 -0.23 -13.49 2.47
C MET A 23 -1.62 -14.07 2.20
N ASP A 24 -1.74 -15.37 1.97
CA ASP A 24 -3.04 -16.06 1.81
C ASP A 24 -3.93 -15.89 3.04
N ALA A 25 -3.36 -15.98 4.24
CA ALA A 25 -4.12 -15.78 5.47
C ALA A 25 -4.62 -14.33 5.61
N ILE A 26 -3.80 -13.35 5.24
CA ILE A 26 -4.19 -11.93 5.24
C ILE A 26 -5.34 -11.69 4.26
N GLU A 27 -5.24 -12.21 3.03
CA GLU A 27 -6.29 -12.05 2.01
C GLU A 27 -7.62 -12.69 2.41
N ARG A 28 -7.58 -13.83 3.09
CA ARG A 28 -8.81 -14.48 3.61
C ARG A 28 -9.52 -13.64 4.66
N GLU A 29 -8.78 -12.94 5.50
CA GLU A 29 -9.34 -12.07 6.56
C GLU A 29 -9.71 -10.67 6.04
N ASN A 30 -9.18 -10.26 4.87
CA ASN A 30 -9.36 -8.94 4.29
C ASN A 30 -9.86 -9.04 2.83
N PRO A 31 -11.18 -9.08 2.59
CA PRO A 31 -11.75 -9.25 1.25
C PRO A 31 -11.28 -8.19 0.23
N SER A 32 -10.97 -6.97 0.69
CA SER A 32 -10.45 -5.88 -0.15
C SER A 32 -9.05 -6.16 -0.73
N LEU A 33 -8.31 -7.10 -0.13
CA LEU A 33 -6.98 -7.51 -0.57
C LEU A 33 -6.96 -8.82 -1.35
N ARG A 34 -8.12 -9.42 -1.66
CA ARG A 34 -8.18 -10.67 -2.41
C ARG A 34 -7.45 -10.56 -3.74
N ASP A 35 -6.53 -11.49 -4.00
CA ASP A 35 -5.67 -11.56 -5.20
C ASP A 35 -4.75 -10.34 -5.41
N VAL A 36 -4.53 -9.55 -4.38
CA VAL A 36 -3.70 -8.34 -4.40
C VAL A 36 -2.28 -8.65 -3.97
N LEU A 37 -2.09 -9.42 -2.88
CA LEU A 37 -0.77 -9.63 -2.30
C LEU A 37 0.11 -10.55 -3.18
N PRO A 38 1.40 -10.22 -3.37
CA PRO A 38 2.29 -11.03 -4.19
C PRO A 38 2.62 -12.34 -3.47
N LYS A 39 2.42 -13.48 -4.15
CA LYS A 39 2.76 -14.83 -3.67
C LYS A 39 3.86 -15.41 -4.56
N VAL A 40 5.06 -14.90 -4.36
CA VAL A 40 6.23 -15.17 -5.21
C VAL A 40 7.45 -15.62 -4.41
N TYR A 41 7.35 -15.64 -3.10
CA TYR A 41 8.49 -15.85 -2.20
C TYR A 41 8.91 -17.32 -2.08
N ALA A 42 8.00 -18.27 -2.33
CA ALA A 42 8.30 -19.69 -2.40
C ALA A 42 9.07 -20.10 -3.69
N ARG A 43 9.15 -19.20 -4.68
CA ARG A 43 9.85 -19.47 -5.93
C ARG A 43 11.36 -19.47 -5.67
N GLY A 44 12.08 -20.46 -6.23
CA GLY A 44 13.51 -20.68 -5.97
C GLY A 44 14.47 -19.56 -6.43
N THR A 45 13.94 -18.44 -6.91
CA THR A 45 14.72 -17.25 -7.29
C THR A 45 15.15 -16.39 -6.10
N LEU A 46 14.51 -16.56 -4.95
CA LEU A 46 14.81 -15.82 -3.73
C LEU A 46 15.46 -16.72 -2.69
N GLU A 47 16.67 -16.38 -2.29
CA GLU A 47 17.41 -17.14 -1.27
C GLU A 47 16.75 -17.01 0.11
N PRO A 48 16.44 -18.13 0.78
CA PRO A 48 15.84 -18.12 2.12
C PRO A 48 16.60 -17.28 3.14
N THR A 49 17.92 -17.28 3.08
CA THR A 49 18.80 -16.51 3.97
C THR A 49 18.59 -14.99 3.81
N ARG A 50 18.37 -14.51 2.60
CA ARG A 50 18.08 -13.09 2.33
C ARG A 50 16.71 -12.70 2.86
N LEU A 51 15.69 -13.55 2.62
CA LEU A 51 14.35 -13.33 3.16
C LEU A 51 14.37 -13.30 4.69
N GLY A 52 15.08 -14.23 5.32
CA GLY A 52 15.24 -14.26 6.77
C GLY A 52 15.92 -13.00 7.32
N SER A 53 17.00 -12.54 6.69
CA SER A 53 17.69 -11.31 7.08
C SER A 53 16.79 -10.06 6.95
N MET A 54 15.95 -9.99 5.92
CA MET A 54 14.97 -8.90 5.77
C MET A 54 13.91 -8.93 6.88
N ILE A 55 13.41 -10.11 7.24
CA ILE A 55 12.44 -10.26 8.33
C ILE A 55 13.06 -9.81 9.66
N ASP A 56 14.29 -10.23 9.94
CA ASP A 56 15.01 -9.81 11.15
C ASP A 56 15.25 -8.30 11.17
N LEU A 57 15.64 -7.71 10.03
CA LEU A 57 15.85 -6.26 9.91
C LEU A 57 14.55 -5.48 10.19
N ILE A 58 13.44 -5.86 9.57
CA ILE A 58 12.13 -5.23 9.77
C ILE A 58 11.64 -5.45 11.21
N GLY A 59 11.84 -6.66 11.76
CA GLY A 59 11.44 -7.00 13.12
C GLY A 59 12.18 -6.22 14.21
N ASN A 60 13.40 -5.78 13.92
CA ASN A 60 14.20 -4.95 14.82
C ASN A 60 13.89 -3.46 14.73
N ILE A 61 13.12 -3.02 13.72
CA ILE A 61 12.59 -1.66 13.69
C ILE A 61 11.53 -1.57 14.79
N ALA A 62 11.83 -0.81 15.84
CA ALA A 62 10.87 -0.51 16.91
C ALA A 62 9.70 0.31 16.29
N LEU A 63 8.70 -0.39 15.78
CA LEU A 63 7.42 0.21 15.33
C LEU A 63 6.58 0.64 16.55
N GLY A 64 7.23 1.28 17.48
CA GLY A 64 6.69 2.13 18.52
C GLY A 64 5.66 1.55 19.48
N ASP A 65 5.59 2.15 20.63
CA ASP A 65 4.55 2.01 21.65
C ASP A 65 3.15 2.35 21.09
N ALA A 66 2.10 2.05 21.86
CA ALA A 66 0.70 2.29 21.50
C ALA A 66 0.41 3.71 20.96
N LYS A 67 1.26 4.70 21.29
CA LYS A 67 1.21 6.07 20.80
C LYS A 67 1.65 6.22 19.33
N ALA A 68 2.56 5.37 18.86
CA ALA A 68 2.99 5.33 17.45
C ALA A 68 1.96 4.64 16.55
N ARG A 69 1.07 3.83 17.11
CA ARG A 69 -0.06 3.22 16.39
C ARG A 69 -1.20 4.19 16.09
N SER A 70 -1.26 5.33 16.76
CA SER A 70 -2.27 6.38 16.51
C SER A 70 -1.89 7.37 15.40
N ALA A 71 -0.62 7.40 14.99
CA ALA A 71 -0.18 8.13 13.82
C ALA A 71 -0.05 7.13 12.65
N ASP A 72 -0.26 7.56 11.42
CA ASP A 72 -0.13 6.76 10.19
C ASP A 72 1.34 6.32 9.93
N VAL A 73 1.96 5.68 10.93
CA VAL A 73 3.38 5.27 10.87
C VAL A 73 3.59 4.23 9.76
N LEU A 74 2.70 3.22 9.68
CA LEU A 74 2.79 2.20 8.63
C LEU A 74 2.60 2.81 7.24
N GLY A 75 1.68 3.76 7.11
CA GLY A 75 1.48 4.48 5.88
C GLY A 75 2.69 5.31 5.47
N HIS A 76 3.33 6.02 6.40
CA HIS A 76 4.56 6.78 6.14
C HIS A 76 5.73 5.86 5.74
N VAL A 77 5.89 4.70 6.42
CA VAL A 77 6.89 3.70 6.04
C VAL A 77 6.62 3.17 4.64
N PHE A 78 5.36 2.90 4.30
CA PHE A 78 4.99 2.44 2.97
C PHE A 78 5.29 3.49 1.90
N GLU A 79 4.96 4.77 2.14
CA GLU A 79 5.27 5.87 1.23
C GLU A 79 6.78 6.08 1.06
N TYR A 80 7.56 5.95 2.14
CA TYR A 80 9.01 6.01 2.07
C TYR A 80 9.56 4.95 1.12
N PHE A 81 9.13 3.69 1.27
CA PHE A 81 9.56 2.62 0.36
C PHE A 81 9.10 2.85 -1.08
N LEU A 82 7.89 3.36 -1.31
CA LEU A 82 7.44 3.73 -2.65
C LEU A 82 8.34 4.80 -3.28
N GLY A 83 8.74 5.81 -2.50
CA GLY A 83 9.67 6.83 -2.93
C GLY A 83 11.04 6.27 -3.30
N GLU A 84 11.61 5.40 -2.45
CA GLU A 84 12.89 4.73 -2.72
C GLU A 84 12.82 3.84 -3.96
N PHE A 85 11.73 3.09 -4.15
CA PHE A 85 11.53 2.30 -5.37
C PHE A 85 11.41 3.19 -6.61
N ALA A 86 10.70 4.30 -6.52
CA ALA A 86 10.57 5.25 -7.62
C ALA A 86 11.94 5.84 -8.02
N LEU A 87 12.79 6.16 -7.04
CA LEU A 87 14.16 6.63 -7.28
C LEU A 87 15.02 5.53 -7.94
N ALA A 88 14.91 4.29 -7.48
CA ALA A 88 15.65 3.16 -8.04
C ALA A 88 15.22 2.84 -9.50
N GLU A 89 13.94 2.97 -9.83
CA GLU A 89 13.39 2.80 -11.19
C GLU A 89 13.74 3.99 -12.12
N GLY A 90 14.23 5.09 -11.59
CA GLY A 90 14.61 6.27 -12.34
C GLY A 90 13.42 6.88 -13.11
N LYS A 91 13.58 7.10 -14.45
CA LYS A 91 12.51 7.72 -15.27
C LYS A 91 11.17 6.98 -15.25
N LYS A 92 11.16 5.69 -14.96
CA LYS A 92 9.92 4.89 -14.86
C LYS A 92 9.24 5.04 -13.50
N GLY A 93 9.96 5.44 -12.47
CA GLY A 93 9.41 5.61 -11.12
C GLY A 93 8.30 6.66 -11.02
N GLY A 94 8.39 7.73 -11.79
CA GLY A 94 7.38 8.76 -11.86
C GLY A 94 6.02 8.33 -12.43
N GLN A 95 5.93 7.12 -13.00
CA GLN A 95 4.67 6.59 -13.52
C GLN A 95 3.72 6.11 -12.41
N PHE A 96 4.22 5.82 -11.22
CA PHE A 96 3.41 5.27 -10.14
C PHE A 96 3.51 6.05 -8.82
N TYR A 97 4.45 6.98 -8.70
CA TYR A 97 4.67 7.75 -7.48
C TYR A 97 4.74 9.24 -7.77
N THR A 98 3.80 9.98 -7.20
CA THR A 98 3.82 11.44 -7.20
C THR A 98 4.32 11.92 -5.83
N PRO A 99 5.31 12.83 -5.78
CA PRO A 99 5.81 13.36 -4.51
C PRO A 99 4.69 13.93 -3.64
N ARG A 100 4.76 13.64 -2.35
CA ARG A 100 3.74 14.02 -1.38
C ARG A 100 3.39 15.52 -1.43
N SER A 101 4.38 16.39 -1.53
CA SER A 101 4.17 17.84 -1.60
C SER A 101 3.33 18.29 -2.80
N VAL A 102 3.45 17.58 -3.93
CA VAL A 102 2.64 17.84 -5.12
C VAL A 102 1.21 17.36 -4.90
N VAL A 103 1.04 16.17 -4.34
CA VAL A 103 -0.27 15.60 -4.03
C VAL A 103 -1.02 16.47 -3.01
N GLU A 104 -0.35 16.91 -1.95
CA GLU A 104 -0.90 17.84 -0.95
C GLU A 104 -1.40 19.13 -1.61
N LEU A 105 -0.59 19.76 -2.45
CA LEU A 105 -0.99 20.98 -3.16
C LEU A 105 -2.23 20.75 -4.02
N LEU A 106 -2.27 19.65 -4.78
CA LEU A 106 -3.43 19.34 -5.65
C LEU A 106 -4.70 19.13 -4.83
N VAL A 107 -4.62 18.42 -3.72
CA VAL A 107 -5.78 18.16 -2.85
C VAL A 107 -6.26 19.44 -2.17
N GLU A 108 -5.36 20.29 -1.69
CA GLU A 108 -5.72 21.61 -1.15
C GLU A 108 -6.42 22.50 -2.18
N MET A 109 -6.05 22.40 -3.46
CA MET A 109 -6.74 23.12 -4.55
C MET A 109 -8.11 22.54 -4.89
N LEU A 110 -8.31 21.24 -4.72
CA LEU A 110 -9.57 20.54 -5.02
C LEU A 110 -10.59 20.62 -3.89
N GLU A 111 -10.13 20.80 -2.65
CA GLU A 111 -10.96 20.90 -1.45
C GLU A 111 -12.05 19.81 -1.34
N PRO A 112 -11.66 18.52 -1.29
CA PRO A 112 -12.60 17.41 -1.36
C PRO A 112 -13.30 17.17 -0.01
N TYR A 113 -14.17 18.08 0.42
CA TYR A 113 -14.90 17.95 1.68
C TYR A 113 -15.93 16.83 1.70
N LYS A 114 -16.59 16.56 0.56
CA LYS A 114 -17.68 15.57 0.46
C LYS A 114 -17.83 15.07 -0.97
N GLY A 115 -18.36 13.84 -1.11
CA GLY A 115 -18.79 13.32 -2.39
C GLY A 115 -17.82 12.32 -2.99
N ARG A 116 -17.62 12.36 -4.30
CA ARG A 116 -16.80 11.38 -5.02
C ARG A 116 -15.48 12.01 -5.46
N VAL A 117 -14.37 11.33 -5.11
CA VAL A 117 -13.04 11.64 -5.60
C VAL A 117 -12.68 10.60 -6.66
N PHE A 118 -12.46 11.05 -7.89
CA PHE A 118 -12.12 10.19 -9.01
C PHE A 118 -10.72 10.49 -9.53
N ASP A 119 -9.88 9.47 -9.59
CA ASP A 119 -8.55 9.54 -10.18
C ASP A 119 -8.42 8.46 -11.27
N PRO A 120 -8.40 8.88 -12.55
CA PRO A 120 -8.38 7.97 -13.69
C PRO A 120 -7.03 7.28 -13.91
N CYS A 121 -5.96 7.74 -13.27
CA CYS A 121 -4.60 7.20 -13.36
C CYS A 121 -3.95 7.23 -11.98
N CYS A 122 -4.60 6.56 -11.03
CA CYS A 122 -4.38 6.74 -9.60
C CYS A 122 -2.99 6.32 -9.08
N GLY A 123 -2.17 5.69 -9.91
CA GLY A 123 -0.85 5.25 -9.50
C GLY A 123 -0.90 4.40 -8.23
N SER A 124 -0.09 4.75 -7.24
CA SER A 124 -0.08 4.11 -5.92
C SER A 124 -1.18 4.60 -4.97
N GLY A 125 -2.13 5.42 -5.43
CA GLY A 125 -3.28 5.89 -4.65
C GLY A 125 -2.98 7.10 -3.75
N GLY A 126 -1.92 7.85 -4.01
CA GLY A 126 -1.51 8.98 -3.19
C GLY A 126 -2.58 10.07 -3.08
N MET A 127 -3.27 10.41 -4.18
CA MET A 127 -4.36 11.38 -4.17
C MET A 127 -5.50 10.98 -3.23
N PHE A 128 -5.87 9.70 -3.19
CA PHE A 128 -6.92 9.20 -2.31
C PHE A 128 -6.52 9.30 -0.84
N VAL A 129 -5.30 8.88 -0.52
CA VAL A 129 -4.75 8.97 0.84
C VAL A 129 -4.77 10.42 1.34
N GLN A 130 -4.31 11.34 0.51
CA GLN A 130 -4.27 12.75 0.89
C GLN A 130 -5.66 13.38 0.95
N SER A 131 -6.61 12.96 0.10
CA SER A 131 -8.01 13.42 0.15
C SER A 131 -8.69 12.98 1.46
N GLU A 132 -8.50 11.75 1.91
CA GLU A 132 -9.01 11.29 3.21
C GLU A 132 -8.38 12.03 4.37
N LYS A 133 -7.07 12.31 4.28
CA LYS A 133 -6.38 13.13 5.27
C LYS A 133 -6.92 14.56 5.30
N PHE A 134 -7.15 15.18 4.16
CA PHE A 134 -7.77 16.50 4.06
C PHE A 134 -9.11 16.55 4.78
N VAL A 135 -10.00 15.56 4.53
CA VAL A 135 -11.29 15.45 5.22
C VAL A 135 -11.10 15.35 6.73
N ALA A 136 -10.18 14.51 7.21
CA ALA A 136 -9.90 14.35 8.63
C ALA A 136 -9.35 15.65 9.29
N ASP A 137 -8.44 16.33 8.62
CA ASP A 137 -7.83 17.58 9.11
C ASP A 137 -8.85 18.74 9.16
N HIS A 138 -9.90 18.69 8.34
CA HIS A 138 -11.00 19.68 8.30
C HIS A 138 -12.26 19.23 9.07
N GLN A 139 -12.11 18.38 10.09
CA GLN A 139 -13.20 17.91 10.97
C GLN A 139 -14.31 17.14 10.23
N GLY A 140 -14.03 16.60 9.06
CA GLY A 140 -14.91 15.70 8.33
C GLY A 140 -14.97 14.32 8.98
N ARG A 141 -15.87 13.49 8.49
CA ARG A 141 -16.05 12.11 8.97
C ARG A 141 -15.42 11.14 7.98
N VAL A 142 -14.93 10.02 8.49
CA VAL A 142 -14.60 8.86 7.67
C VAL A 142 -15.82 8.52 6.80
N ASN A 143 -15.62 8.37 5.49
CA ASN A 143 -16.64 8.14 4.47
C ASN A 143 -17.46 9.39 4.03
N ASP A 144 -17.07 10.61 4.38
CA ASP A 144 -17.65 11.81 3.75
C ASP A 144 -17.28 11.88 2.27
N ILE A 145 -16.16 11.26 1.86
CA ILE A 145 -15.80 11.03 0.46
C ILE A 145 -15.86 9.55 0.11
N SER A 146 -16.08 9.27 -1.18
CA SER A 146 -15.99 7.92 -1.76
C SER A 146 -14.97 7.97 -2.90
N ILE A 147 -13.99 7.08 -2.87
CA ILE A 147 -12.92 7.07 -3.87
C ILE A 147 -13.25 6.15 -5.04
N TYR A 148 -12.91 6.59 -6.24
CA TYR A 148 -13.02 5.86 -7.49
C TYR A 148 -11.72 6.01 -8.25
N GLY A 149 -11.12 4.92 -8.65
CA GLY A 149 -9.83 4.96 -9.32
C GLY A 149 -9.64 3.91 -10.38
N GLN A 150 -8.74 4.21 -11.29
CA GLN A 150 -8.31 3.31 -12.32
C GLN A 150 -6.78 3.33 -12.44
N GLU A 151 -6.19 2.16 -12.65
CA GLU A 151 -4.77 2.00 -12.93
C GLU A 151 -4.58 0.91 -13.99
N SER A 152 -3.75 1.20 -15.01
CA SER A 152 -3.49 0.28 -16.12
C SER A 152 -2.44 -0.78 -15.79
N ASN A 153 -1.48 -0.44 -14.94
CA ASN A 153 -0.43 -1.37 -14.51
C ASN A 153 -0.89 -2.18 -13.30
N GLN A 154 -0.95 -3.50 -13.46
CA GLN A 154 -1.40 -4.39 -12.40
C GLN A 154 -0.56 -4.30 -11.11
N THR A 155 0.76 -4.18 -11.25
CA THR A 155 1.65 -4.07 -10.09
C THR A 155 1.39 -2.77 -9.33
N THR A 156 1.24 -1.67 -10.05
CA THR A 156 0.92 -0.36 -9.47
C THR A 156 -0.47 -0.37 -8.81
N TRP A 157 -1.46 -0.99 -9.47
CA TRP A 157 -2.79 -1.18 -8.87
C TRP A 157 -2.73 -1.97 -7.55
N ARG A 158 -1.91 -3.03 -7.48
CA ARG A 158 -1.70 -3.77 -6.22
C ARG A 158 -1.07 -2.89 -5.15
N LEU A 159 -0.11 -2.04 -5.52
CA LEU A 159 0.48 -1.06 -4.58
C LEU A 159 -0.59 -0.09 -4.05
N ALA A 160 -1.47 0.43 -4.92
CA ALA A 160 -2.59 1.27 -4.50
C ALA A 160 -3.52 0.55 -3.52
N LYS A 161 -3.91 -0.70 -3.82
CA LYS A 161 -4.76 -1.51 -2.95
C LYS A 161 -4.13 -1.73 -1.57
N MET A 162 -2.83 -2.03 -1.52
CA MET A 162 -2.10 -2.18 -0.26
C MET A 162 -1.99 -0.86 0.51
N ASN A 163 -1.69 0.24 -0.18
CA ASN A 163 -1.58 1.57 0.40
C ASN A 163 -2.87 2.00 1.10
N LEU A 164 -4.00 1.81 0.42
CA LEU A 164 -5.33 2.14 0.95
C LEU A 164 -5.74 1.21 2.11
N ALA A 165 -5.46 -0.10 1.99
CA ALA A 165 -5.79 -1.07 3.02
C ALA A 165 -5.06 -0.83 4.34
N ILE A 166 -3.78 -0.44 4.30
CA ILE A 166 -2.97 -0.08 5.49
C ILE A 166 -3.65 1.05 6.29
N ARG A 167 -4.36 1.95 5.61
CA ARG A 167 -5.05 3.10 6.20
C ARG A 167 -6.54 2.88 6.45
N GLY A 168 -7.04 1.69 6.14
CA GLY A 168 -8.46 1.38 6.29
C GLY A 168 -9.39 2.09 5.31
N ILE A 169 -8.84 2.61 4.20
CA ILE A 169 -9.62 3.29 3.16
C ILE A 169 -10.26 2.24 2.24
N ASP A 170 -11.56 2.37 1.99
CA ASP A 170 -12.28 1.45 1.09
C ASP A 170 -11.81 1.61 -0.35
N SER A 171 -11.15 0.59 -0.86
CA SER A 171 -10.59 0.54 -2.22
C SER A 171 -11.43 -0.29 -3.20
N SER A 172 -12.69 -0.59 -2.88
CA SER A 172 -13.57 -1.44 -3.70
C SER A 172 -13.78 -0.90 -5.13
N GLN A 173 -13.77 0.42 -5.28
CA GLN A 173 -13.94 1.11 -6.56
C GLN A 173 -12.61 1.49 -7.25
N VAL A 174 -11.48 1.01 -6.75
CA VAL A 174 -10.18 1.14 -7.43
C VAL A 174 -9.97 -0.07 -8.33
N LYS A 175 -10.05 0.14 -9.64
CA LYS A 175 -10.07 -0.92 -10.64
C LYS A 175 -8.72 -1.02 -11.37
N TRP A 176 -8.33 -2.23 -11.70
CA TRP A 176 -7.29 -2.49 -12.68
C TRP A 176 -7.94 -2.55 -14.07
N ASN A 177 -7.47 -1.73 -14.99
CA ASN A 177 -7.93 -1.71 -16.37
C ASN A 177 -6.71 -1.68 -17.31
N ASN A 178 -6.48 -2.76 -18.02
CA ASN A 178 -5.38 -2.94 -18.96
C ASN A 178 -5.80 -2.71 -20.44
N GLU A 179 -7.07 -2.42 -20.70
CA GLU A 179 -7.60 -2.24 -22.06
C GLU A 179 -7.61 -0.76 -22.50
N GLY A 180 -6.93 0.09 -21.79
CA GLY A 180 -6.84 1.51 -22.06
C GLY A 180 -7.52 2.37 -21.00
N SER A 181 -7.20 3.66 -21.03
CA SER A 181 -7.82 4.65 -20.16
C SER A 181 -9.11 5.17 -20.79
N PHE A 182 -10.19 5.25 -20.07
CA PHE A 182 -11.40 5.98 -20.46
C PHE A 182 -12.25 5.46 -21.63
N LEU A 183 -12.18 4.19 -21.97
CA LEU A 183 -13.12 3.60 -22.91
C LEU A 183 -14.14 2.77 -22.18
#